data_e6587c83c60598e5601a036351ecd7fb
#
_entry.id   e6587c83c60598e5601a036351ecd7fb
#
_cell.length_a   1.000
_cell.length_b   1.000
_cell.length_c   1.000
_cell.angle_alpha   90.00
_cell.angle_beta   90.00
_cell.angle_gamma   90.00
#
_symmetry.space_group_name_H-M   'P 1'
#
loop_
_entity.id
_entity.type
_entity.pdbx_description
1 polymer ?
#
loop_
_entity_poly.entity_id
_entity_poly.type
_entity_poly.pdbx_seq_one_letter_code
_entity_poly.pdbx_strand_id
1 'polypeptide(L)'
;MRRGGLILTVTTAFLAGCTTRSALENALNQAGSNRSELETVLSHYKSSDANPQKLRAAEFLIENMPAHYSYAGDRIHEYYDYAARILADGSLTPEQQRDKLEAITGKSYSDLPGNTVPDAQIIKADYLINNIDKSFEQWTTCPWAKHLTFQEYLEWMLPYKMVELQELDSWRDTLYARYGGPSLERRSHLKNDVEFNNVIHVADTVRYQTNQWINRRVFQDGIGLPLLSDHLLASMTFGTTSDYSLMAALLIRSVGAPVLLDETPVGPRYDAPTRWLVVLSEQGNALVSDWDFTTRIGDNFLLHERGPKVYRITYSINKEREKYMRKAKYKYPFELNRQDMSSHYLLTSDLSLPIEGSARRHLKDKYVYIASAVRDDSNPWQIVDFGQLKQGKANFRDMGREVLYIVMGYDGKGLVQISDPFILHKDGSIEYVSADTISSLSLDKWKNNAL
;
A
#
# COMPACT_ATOMS: atom_id res chain seq x y z
N MET A 1 -45.07 -9.88 33.37
CA MET A 1 -45.81 -8.85 32.63
C MET A 1 -44.84 -7.89 31.98
N ARG A 2 -44.77 -8.02 30.63
CA ARG A 2 -44.81 -6.97 29.57
C ARG A 2 -43.67 -5.95 29.60
N ARG A 3 -42.87 -6.03 28.63
CA ARG A 3 -42.80 -5.59 27.19
C ARG A 3 -42.02 -4.30 27.07
N GLY A 4 -40.97 -4.31 26.32
CA GLY A 4 -40.17 -3.14 25.90
C GLY A 4 -38.97 -3.61 25.10
N GLY A 5 -39.22 -4.36 24.05
CA GLY A 5 -38.20 -4.64 23.08
C GLY A 5 -38.57 -3.95 21.78
N LEU A 6 -37.58 -3.67 20.99
CA LEU A 6 -37.63 -3.26 19.57
C LEU A 6 -37.88 -1.77 19.32
N ILE A 7 -36.86 -1.04 19.03
CA ILE A 7 -36.71 -0.04 17.95
C ILE A 7 -35.28 0.52 18.04
N LEU A 8 -34.29 -0.14 17.43
CA LEU A 8 -32.99 0.49 17.14
C LEU A 8 -32.21 -0.22 16.01
N THR A 9 -32.90 -0.57 14.92
CA THR A 9 -32.20 -1.25 13.80
C THR A 9 -32.48 -0.66 12.41
N VAL A 10 -33.21 0.43 12.29
CA VAL A 10 -33.58 1.00 10.97
C VAL A 10 -32.79 2.25 10.60
N THR A 11 -32.17 2.95 11.55
CA THR A 11 -31.51 4.23 11.31
C THR A 11 -30.09 4.11 10.75
N THR A 12 -29.39 3.03 10.99
CA THR A 12 -28.01 2.83 10.53
C THR A 12 -27.93 2.46 9.04
N ALA A 13 -28.88 1.72 8.52
CA ALA A 13 -28.89 1.34 7.11
C ALA A 13 -29.21 2.53 6.17
N PHE A 14 -30.06 3.45 6.61
CA PHE A 14 -30.41 4.64 5.82
C PHE A 14 -29.29 5.68 5.73
N LEU A 15 -28.51 5.85 6.79
CA LEU A 15 -27.35 6.77 6.80
C LEU A 15 -26.18 6.20 5.99
N ALA A 16 -25.96 4.90 6.02
CA ALA A 16 -24.97 4.25 5.18
C ALA A 16 -25.29 4.38 3.69
N GLY A 17 -26.55 4.14 3.30
CA GLY A 17 -26.99 4.26 1.91
C GLY A 17 -26.89 5.65 1.32
N CYS A 18 -27.13 6.72 2.10
CA CYS A 18 -26.99 8.10 1.65
C CYS A 18 -25.51 8.51 1.47
N THR A 19 -24.62 8.07 2.34
CA THR A 19 -23.18 8.39 2.23
C THR A 19 -22.52 7.66 1.06
N THR A 20 -22.87 6.41 0.83
CA THR A 20 -22.39 5.59 -0.30
C THR A 20 -22.83 6.19 -1.64
N ARG A 21 -24.08 6.57 -1.77
CA ARG A 21 -24.61 7.21 -2.98
C ARG A 21 -23.91 8.53 -3.29
N SER A 22 -23.56 9.29 -2.27
CA SER A 22 -22.78 10.53 -2.42
C SER A 22 -21.34 10.27 -2.85
N ALA A 23 -20.68 9.20 -2.34
CA ALA A 23 -19.31 8.85 -2.72
C ALA A 23 -19.24 8.38 -4.18
N LEU A 24 -20.16 7.51 -4.59
CA LEU A 24 -20.27 7.05 -5.97
C LEU A 24 -20.46 8.21 -6.95
N GLU A 25 -21.39 9.12 -6.67
CA GLU A 25 -21.66 10.27 -7.54
C GLU A 25 -20.45 11.23 -7.62
N ASN A 26 -19.74 11.42 -6.50
CA ASN A 26 -18.50 12.20 -6.49
C ASN A 26 -17.42 11.57 -7.37
N ALA A 27 -17.25 10.26 -7.34
CA ALA A 27 -16.30 9.54 -8.18
C ALA A 27 -16.67 9.65 -9.67
N LEU A 28 -17.94 9.47 -10.01
CA LEU A 28 -18.45 9.64 -11.37
C LEU A 28 -18.22 11.09 -11.89
N ASN A 29 -18.37 12.09 -11.03
CA ASN A 29 -18.11 13.48 -11.40
C ASN A 29 -16.60 13.74 -11.63
N GLN A 30 -15.72 13.08 -10.89
CA GLN A 30 -14.28 13.21 -11.08
C GLN A 30 -13.77 12.51 -12.35
N ALA A 31 -14.51 11.54 -12.86
CA ALA A 31 -14.19 10.86 -14.12
C ALA A 31 -14.24 11.80 -15.35
N GLY A 32 -14.93 12.94 -15.26
CA GLY A 32 -15.00 13.91 -16.37
C GLY A 32 -15.55 13.28 -17.64
N SER A 33 -14.81 13.36 -18.73
CA SER A 33 -15.19 12.78 -20.04
C SER A 33 -15.25 11.24 -20.04
N ASN A 34 -14.59 10.58 -19.07
CA ASN A 34 -14.60 9.12 -18.94
C ASN A 34 -15.81 8.58 -18.14
N ARG A 35 -16.70 9.45 -17.66
CA ARG A 35 -17.87 9.10 -16.88
C ARG A 35 -18.71 7.99 -17.52
N SER A 36 -18.89 8.05 -18.83
CA SER A 36 -19.67 7.05 -19.57
C SER A 36 -19.12 5.62 -19.47
N GLU A 37 -17.81 5.44 -19.36
CA GLU A 37 -17.18 4.15 -19.14
C GLU A 37 -17.60 3.56 -17.79
N LEU A 38 -17.54 4.36 -16.73
CA LEU A 38 -17.94 3.93 -15.38
C LEU A 38 -19.45 3.65 -15.27
N GLU A 39 -20.27 4.46 -15.92
CA GLU A 39 -21.72 4.23 -16.00
C GLU A 39 -22.06 2.96 -16.79
N THR A 40 -21.25 2.63 -17.81
CA THR A 40 -21.38 1.37 -18.56
C THR A 40 -21.15 0.16 -17.66
N VAL A 41 -20.12 0.17 -16.79
CA VAL A 41 -19.86 -0.90 -15.80
C VAL A 41 -21.07 -1.06 -14.87
N LEU A 42 -21.57 0.04 -14.31
CA LEU A 42 -22.72 0.00 -13.41
C LEU A 42 -23.98 -0.53 -14.10
N SER A 43 -24.21 -0.12 -15.36
CA SER A 43 -25.35 -0.55 -16.17
C SER A 43 -25.27 -2.03 -16.51
N HIS A 44 -24.07 -2.53 -16.79
CA HIS A 44 -23.83 -3.96 -17.06
C HIS A 44 -24.32 -4.84 -15.90
N TYR A 45 -24.04 -4.45 -14.64
CA TYR A 45 -24.41 -5.21 -13.45
C TYR A 45 -25.79 -4.84 -12.85
N LYS A 46 -26.51 -3.86 -13.42
CA LYS A 46 -27.89 -3.51 -13.01
C LYS A 46 -28.97 -4.33 -13.73
N SER A 47 -28.62 -5.13 -14.73
CA SER A 47 -29.58 -5.97 -15.44
C SER A 47 -30.25 -6.98 -14.47
N SER A 48 -31.49 -7.38 -14.78
CA SER A 48 -32.32 -8.25 -13.90
C SER A 48 -31.70 -9.61 -13.58
N ASP A 49 -30.80 -10.10 -14.43
CA ASP A 49 -30.13 -11.39 -14.28
C ASP A 49 -28.73 -11.28 -13.64
N ALA A 50 -28.29 -10.07 -13.30
CA ALA A 50 -26.98 -9.85 -12.74
C ALA A 50 -26.93 -10.16 -11.24
N ASN A 51 -25.83 -10.73 -10.79
CA ASN A 51 -25.58 -10.95 -9.37
C ASN A 51 -25.43 -9.61 -8.63
N PRO A 52 -26.25 -9.30 -7.61
CA PRO A 52 -26.21 -8.03 -6.89
C PRO A 52 -24.86 -7.78 -6.18
N GLN A 53 -24.10 -8.81 -5.86
CA GLN A 53 -22.77 -8.68 -5.30
C GLN A 53 -21.76 -8.14 -6.33
N LYS A 54 -21.91 -8.48 -7.63
CA LYS A 54 -21.07 -7.88 -8.69
C LYS A 54 -21.37 -6.41 -8.89
N LEU A 55 -22.63 -5.99 -8.80
CA LEU A 55 -22.98 -4.56 -8.80
C LEU A 55 -22.32 -3.84 -7.62
N ARG A 56 -22.40 -4.41 -6.41
CA ARG A 56 -21.76 -3.83 -5.24
C ARG A 56 -20.23 -3.79 -5.36
N ALA A 57 -19.62 -4.80 -6.00
CA ALA A 57 -18.19 -4.81 -6.32
C ALA A 57 -17.81 -3.67 -7.29
N ALA A 58 -18.62 -3.44 -8.33
CA ALA A 58 -18.43 -2.31 -9.25
C ALA A 58 -18.56 -0.95 -8.53
N GLU A 59 -19.59 -0.79 -7.71
CA GLU A 59 -19.76 0.40 -6.88
C GLU A 59 -18.56 0.63 -5.95
N PHE A 60 -18.07 -0.41 -5.27
CA PHE A 60 -16.91 -0.31 -4.38
C PHE A 60 -15.66 0.16 -5.12
N LEU A 61 -15.37 -0.40 -6.29
CA LEU A 61 -14.23 0.06 -7.10
C LEU A 61 -14.38 1.53 -7.49
N ILE A 62 -15.53 1.93 -7.99
CA ILE A 62 -15.76 3.30 -8.46
C ILE A 62 -15.76 4.30 -7.30
N GLU A 63 -16.41 3.99 -6.17
CA GLU A 63 -16.45 4.85 -4.98
C GLU A 63 -15.07 5.20 -4.41
N ASN A 64 -14.11 4.27 -4.51
CA ASN A 64 -12.76 4.43 -3.98
C ASN A 64 -11.74 4.86 -5.04
N MET A 65 -12.10 4.84 -6.32
CA MET A 65 -11.23 5.23 -7.44
C MET A 65 -10.61 6.64 -7.34
N PRO A 66 -11.24 7.64 -6.68
CA PRO A 66 -10.62 8.93 -6.46
C PRO A 66 -9.28 8.95 -5.70
N ALA A 67 -8.92 7.86 -5.02
CA ALA A 67 -7.63 7.72 -4.38
C ALA A 67 -6.55 7.14 -5.30
N HIS A 68 -6.92 6.71 -6.50
CA HIS A 68 -6.06 5.93 -7.39
C HIS A 68 -5.69 6.71 -8.64
N TYR A 69 -4.41 6.57 -9.03
CA TYR A 69 -3.85 7.24 -10.18
C TYR A 69 -2.78 6.39 -10.84
N SER A 70 -2.58 6.59 -12.13
CA SER A 70 -1.62 5.90 -12.96
C SER A 70 -0.80 6.88 -13.78
N TYR A 71 0.32 6.44 -14.32
CA TYR A 71 1.00 7.18 -15.38
C TYR A 71 0.14 7.18 -16.63
N ALA A 72 0.14 8.30 -17.36
CA ALA A 72 -0.55 8.43 -18.63
C ALA A 72 0.20 9.36 -19.59
N GLY A 73 -0.09 9.17 -20.89
CA GLY A 73 0.48 9.96 -21.97
C GLY A 73 1.62 9.28 -22.71
N ASP A 74 1.98 9.84 -23.86
CA ASP A 74 2.90 9.22 -24.81
C ASP A 74 4.30 8.97 -24.22
N ARG A 75 4.76 9.87 -23.35
CA ARG A 75 6.12 9.77 -22.75
C ARG A 75 6.33 8.54 -21.89
N ILE A 76 5.32 8.09 -21.13
CA ILE A 76 5.46 6.87 -20.32
C ILE A 76 5.44 5.62 -21.23
N HIS A 77 4.65 5.62 -22.29
CA HIS A 77 4.65 4.54 -23.28
C HIS A 77 5.98 4.46 -24.02
N GLU A 78 6.56 5.60 -24.43
CA GLU A 78 7.90 5.66 -24.99
C GLU A 78 8.96 5.08 -24.05
N TYR A 79 8.83 5.38 -22.73
CA TYR A 79 9.71 4.81 -21.72
C TYR A 79 9.53 3.29 -21.62
N TYR A 80 8.30 2.77 -21.60
CA TYR A 80 8.05 1.33 -21.57
C TYR A 80 8.58 0.61 -22.81
N ASP A 81 8.40 1.17 -23.99
CA ASP A 81 8.96 0.64 -25.24
C ASP A 81 10.49 0.61 -25.21
N TYR A 82 11.11 1.62 -24.64
CA TYR A 82 12.55 1.64 -24.47
C TYR A 82 13.01 0.64 -23.40
N ALA A 83 12.33 0.57 -22.28
CA ALA A 83 12.62 -0.40 -21.23
C ALA A 83 12.50 -1.84 -21.75
N ALA A 84 11.47 -2.14 -22.52
CA ALA A 84 11.31 -3.45 -23.15
C ALA A 84 12.53 -3.83 -24.02
N ARG A 85 13.04 -2.91 -24.84
CA ARG A 85 14.23 -3.16 -25.68
C ARG A 85 15.50 -3.37 -24.85
N ILE A 86 15.69 -2.55 -23.82
CA ILE A 86 16.87 -2.68 -22.94
C ILE A 86 16.84 -3.98 -22.16
N LEU A 87 15.68 -4.34 -21.59
CA LEU A 87 15.54 -5.57 -20.80
C LEU A 87 15.64 -6.85 -21.67
N ALA A 88 15.30 -6.76 -22.95
CA ALA A 88 15.44 -7.85 -23.91
C ALA A 88 16.87 -8.02 -24.44
N ASP A 89 17.74 -7.03 -24.28
CA ASP A 89 19.13 -7.07 -24.76
C ASP A 89 20.01 -7.95 -23.87
N GLY A 90 20.14 -9.22 -24.23
CA GLY A 90 20.97 -10.20 -23.51
C GLY A 90 22.49 -9.92 -23.57
N SER A 91 22.95 -8.93 -24.33
CA SER A 91 24.37 -8.51 -24.36
C SER A 91 24.73 -7.56 -23.20
N LEU A 92 23.72 -6.98 -22.53
CA LEU A 92 23.90 -6.04 -21.42
C LEU A 92 23.92 -6.77 -20.08
N THR A 93 24.80 -6.34 -19.18
CA THR A 93 24.72 -6.76 -17.79
C THR A 93 23.54 -6.09 -17.08
N PRO A 94 23.04 -6.63 -15.95
CA PRO A 94 21.99 -5.97 -15.17
C PRO A 94 22.30 -4.52 -14.79
N GLU A 95 23.56 -4.21 -14.45
CA GLU A 95 24.01 -2.86 -14.13
C GLU A 95 23.94 -1.94 -15.36
N GLN A 96 24.35 -2.44 -16.53
CA GLN A 96 24.28 -1.68 -17.76
C GLN A 96 22.82 -1.43 -18.20
N GLN A 97 21.93 -2.39 -17.98
CA GLN A 97 20.50 -2.21 -18.24
C GLN A 97 19.92 -1.14 -17.34
N ARG A 98 20.22 -1.18 -16.03
CA ARG A 98 19.83 -0.15 -15.08
C ARG A 98 20.33 1.22 -15.50
N ASP A 99 21.64 1.38 -15.72
CA ASP A 99 22.27 2.66 -16.06
C ASP A 99 21.65 3.30 -17.31
N LYS A 100 21.29 2.47 -18.30
CA LYS A 100 20.59 2.94 -19.49
C LYS A 100 19.17 3.42 -19.20
N LEU A 101 18.42 2.75 -18.32
CA LEU A 101 17.09 3.16 -17.92
C LEU A 101 17.12 4.44 -17.08
N GLU A 102 18.07 4.55 -16.14
CA GLU A 102 18.27 5.76 -15.34
C GLU A 102 18.67 6.98 -16.20
N ALA A 103 19.46 6.76 -17.26
CA ALA A 103 19.89 7.85 -18.14
C ALA A 103 18.74 8.51 -18.89
N ILE A 104 17.62 7.80 -19.12
CA ILE A 104 16.44 8.36 -19.82
C ILE A 104 15.54 9.10 -18.85
N THR A 105 15.41 8.59 -17.62
CA THR A 105 14.51 9.19 -16.63
C THR A 105 15.08 10.43 -15.98
N GLY A 106 16.38 10.75 -16.22
CA GLY A 106 17.09 11.79 -15.48
C GLY A 106 17.42 11.33 -14.06
N LYS A 107 18.20 12.14 -13.34
CA LYS A 107 18.60 11.81 -11.96
C LYS A 107 17.53 12.06 -10.91
N SER A 108 16.33 12.51 -11.30
CA SER A 108 15.26 12.88 -10.39
C SER A 108 13.94 12.30 -10.83
N TYR A 109 13.21 11.70 -9.89
CA TYR A 109 11.84 11.24 -10.07
C TYR A 109 10.87 12.33 -10.55
N SER A 110 11.21 13.60 -10.31
CA SER A 110 10.42 14.76 -10.75
C SER A 110 10.41 14.98 -12.25
N ASP A 111 11.40 14.40 -12.97
CA ASP A 111 11.53 14.55 -14.43
C ASP A 111 10.88 13.40 -15.21
N LEU A 112 10.11 12.55 -14.50
CA LEU A 112 9.44 11.43 -15.13
C LEU A 112 8.53 11.84 -16.27
N PRO A 113 8.55 11.07 -17.35
CA PRO A 113 7.90 11.39 -18.60
C PRO A 113 6.39 11.14 -18.58
N GLY A 114 5.66 11.72 -17.68
CA GLY A 114 4.21 11.55 -17.72
C GLY A 114 3.52 12.30 -16.61
N ASN A 115 2.39 12.88 -16.91
CA ASN A 115 1.48 13.36 -15.92
C ASN A 115 0.83 12.14 -15.27
N THR A 116 0.71 12.16 -13.95
CA THR A 116 -0.17 11.23 -13.26
C THR A 116 -1.61 11.62 -13.53
N VAL A 117 -2.43 10.66 -13.91
CA VAL A 117 -3.84 10.87 -14.20
C VAL A 117 -4.68 10.00 -13.27
N PRO A 118 -5.75 10.54 -12.65
CA PRO A 118 -6.69 9.74 -11.89
C PRO A 118 -7.23 8.57 -12.72
N ASP A 119 -7.23 7.37 -12.16
CA ASP A 119 -7.71 6.17 -12.86
C ASP A 119 -9.13 6.33 -13.38
N ALA A 120 -9.98 7.03 -12.64
CA ALA A 120 -11.34 7.35 -13.04
C ALA A 120 -11.44 8.04 -14.43
N GLN A 121 -10.40 8.77 -14.83
CA GLN A 121 -10.38 9.53 -16.10
C GLN A 121 -9.89 8.71 -17.28
N ILE A 122 -9.32 7.52 -17.07
CA ILE A 122 -8.69 6.73 -18.16
C ILE A 122 -9.16 5.28 -18.22
N ILE A 123 -9.65 4.71 -17.11
CA ILE A 123 -10.00 3.28 -17.03
C ILE A 123 -11.19 2.95 -17.96
N LYS A 124 -11.15 1.77 -18.60
CA LYS A 124 -12.17 1.34 -19.54
C LYS A 124 -13.18 0.38 -18.93
N ALA A 125 -14.40 0.42 -19.44
CA ALA A 125 -15.48 -0.43 -18.97
C ALA A 125 -15.14 -1.92 -19.10
N ASP A 126 -14.65 -2.35 -20.25
CA ASP A 126 -14.29 -3.75 -20.53
C ASP A 126 -13.23 -4.26 -19.53
N TYR A 127 -12.25 -3.42 -19.22
CA TYR A 127 -11.20 -3.74 -18.26
C TYR A 127 -11.76 -3.98 -16.86
N LEU A 128 -12.63 -3.08 -16.37
CA LEU A 128 -13.26 -3.25 -15.05
C LEU A 128 -14.20 -4.45 -15.00
N ILE A 129 -15.02 -4.65 -16.03
CA ILE A 129 -15.94 -5.79 -16.14
C ILE A 129 -15.15 -7.10 -16.10
N ASN A 130 -14.11 -7.22 -16.93
CA ASN A 130 -13.25 -8.40 -16.94
C ASN A 130 -12.61 -8.66 -15.56
N ASN A 131 -12.08 -7.62 -14.92
CA ASN A 131 -11.47 -7.74 -13.58
C ASN A 131 -12.49 -8.19 -12.53
N ILE A 132 -13.71 -7.61 -12.53
CA ILE A 132 -14.77 -7.99 -11.59
C ILE A 132 -15.19 -9.43 -11.82
N ASP A 133 -15.47 -9.81 -13.07
CA ASP A 133 -15.96 -11.16 -13.41
C ASP A 133 -14.95 -12.24 -13.02
N LYS A 134 -13.68 -12.06 -13.35
CA LYS A 134 -12.62 -13.01 -13.02
C LYS A 134 -12.34 -13.11 -11.54
N SER A 135 -12.23 -11.98 -10.86
CA SER A 135 -11.97 -11.99 -9.42
C SER A 135 -13.17 -12.59 -8.64
N PHE A 136 -14.39 -12.33 -9.10
CA PHE A 136 -15.60 -12.90 -8.51
C PHE A 136 -15.71 -14.42 -8.75
N GLU A 137 -15.39 -14.87 -9.95
CA GLU A 137 -15.30 -16.30 -10.27
C GLU A 137 -14.27 -16.97 -9.36
N GLN A 138 -13.06 -16.40 -9.26
CA GLN A 138 -12.02 -16.94 -8.39
C GLN A 138 -12.45 -16.99 -6.91
N TRP A 139 -13.10 -15.94 -6.40
CA TRP A 139 -13.61 -15.92 -5.03
C TRP A 139 -14.62 -17.06 -4.78
N THR A 140 -15.52 -17.28 -5.73
CA THR A 140 -16.61 -18.27 -5.55
C THR A 140 -16.20 -19.71 -5.87
N THR A 141 -15.17 -19.92 -6.67
CA THR A 141 -14.78 -21.26 -7.16
C THR A 141 -13.47 -21.79 -6.53
N CYS A 142 -12.49 -20.91 -6.25
CA CYS A 142 -11.21 -21.36 -5.70
C CYS A 142 -11.36 -21.82 -4.24
N PRO A 143 -10.96 -23.06 -3.90
CA PRO A 143 -11.11 -23.57 -2.54
C PRO A 143 -10.45 -22.69 -1.48
N TRP A 144 -9.29 -22.13 -1.79
CA TRP A 144 -8.50 -21.27 -0.91
C TRP A 144 -9.02 -19.85 -0.72
N ALA A 145 -10.08 -19.46 -1.46
CA ALA A 145 -10.73 -18.15 -1.34
C ALA A 145 -12.12 -18.23 -0.66
N LYS A 146 -12.69 -19.43 -0.49
CA LYS A 146 -14.06 -19.62 0.02
C LYS A 146 -14.26 -19.19 1.46
N HIS A 147 -13.20 -19.05 2.24
CA HIS A 147 -13.29 -18.56 3.62
C HIS A 147 -13.54 -17.05 3.71
N LEU A 148 -13.30 -16.31 2.63
CA LEU A 148 -13.47 -14.86 2.62
C LEU A 148 -14.96 -14.47 2.67
N THR A 149 -15.25 -13.54 3.55
CA THR A 149 -16.51 -12.79 3.48
C THR A 149 -16.54 -11.91 2.23
N PHE A 150 -17.71 -11.47 1.82
CA PHE A 150 -17.83 -10.53 0.69
C PHE A 150 -17.05 -9.22 0.93
N GLN A 151 -17.01 -8.72 2.17
CA GLN A 151 -16.26 -7.51 2.50
C GLN A 151 -14.74 -7.72 2.36
N GLU A 152 -14.23 -8.87 2.75
CA GLU A 152 -12.81 -9.23 2.56
C GLU A 152 -12.50 -9.42 1.07
N TYR A 153 -13.38 -10.06 0.30
CA TYR A 153 -13.23 -10.16 -1.16
C TYR A 153 -13.07 -8.78 -1.81
N LEU A 154 -13.90 -7.80 -1.42
CA LEU A 154 -13.82 -6.44 -1.96
C LEU A 154 -12.44 -5.80 -1.80
N GLU A 155 -11.73 -6.08 -0.70
CA GLU A 155 -10.45 -5.47 -0.42
C GLU A 155 -9.26 -6.35 -0.86
N TRP A 156 -9.33 -7.66 -0.62
CA TRP A 156 -8.19 -8.55 -0.75
C TRP A 156 -8.02 -9.16 -2.14
N MET A 157 -9.09 -9.26 -2.93
CA MET A 157 -9.07 -9.93 -4.24
C MET A 157 -9.55 -9.07 -5.40
N LEU A 158 -10.60 -8.26 -5.19
CA LEU A 158 -11.28 -7.51 -6.24
C LEU A 158 -10.40 -6.41 -6.90
N PRO A 159 -9.56 -5.64 -6.16
CA PRO A 159 -8.85 -4.49 -6.73
C PRO A 159 -8.05 -4.84 -7.98
N TYR A 160 -8.12 -3.97 -8.98
CA TYR A 160 -7.44 -4.12 -10.27
C TYR A 160 -5.96 -3.69 -10.21
N LYS A 161 -5.52 -3.11 -9.10
CA LYS A 161 -4.13 -2.73 -8.83
C LYS A 161 -3.74 -3.05 -7.39
N MET A 162 -2.44 -3.10 -7.13
CA MET A 162 -1.87 -3.31 -5.79
C MET A 162 -1.27 -2.03 -5.21
N VAL A 163 -0.73 -1.18 -6.05
CA VAL A 163 -0.04 0.08 -5.68
C VAL A 163 -0.39 1.18 -6.67
N GLU A 164 -0.14 2.43 -6.25
CA GLU A 164 -0.29 3.57 -7.16
C GLU A 164 0.77 3.54 -8.26
N LEU A 165 0.47 4.19 -9.38
CA LEU A 165 1.29 4.22 -10.60
C LEU A 165 1.42 2.87 -11.32
N GLN A 166 0.80 1.81 -10.83
CA GLN A 166 0.71 0.54 -11.54
C GLN A 166 -0.08 0.75 -12.84
N GLU A 167 0.45 0.26 -13.97
CA GLU A 167 -0.22 0.32 -15.25
C GLU A 167 -1.57 -0.41 -15.23
N LEU A 168 -2.55 0.11 -15.98
CA LEU A 168 -3.86 -0.52 -16.14
C LEU A 168 -3.78 -1.54 -17.29
N ASP A 169 -3.07 -2.62 -17.06
CA ASP A 169 -2.86 -3.72 -18.01
C ASP A 169 -3.61 -5.00 -17.61
N SER A 170 -3.53 -6.02 -18.45
CA SER A 170 -4.19 -7.31 -18.23
C SER A 170 -3.40 -8.25 -17.33
N TRP A 171 -2.72 -7.72 -16.31
CA TRP A 171 -1.81 -8.47 -15.44
C TRP A 171 -2.42 -9.76 -14.87
N ARG A 172 -3.70 -9.71 -14.47
CA ARG A 172 -4.37 -10.87 -13.86
C ARG A 172 -4.40 -12.06 -14.80
N ASP A 173 -4.71 -11.83 -16.08
CA ASP A 173 -4.77 -12.86 -17.10
C ASP A 173 -3.40 -13.31 -17.54
N THR A 174 -2.52 -12.35 -17.79
CA THR A 174 -1.17 -12.59 -18.28
C THR A 174 -0.37 -13.41 -17.27
N LEU A 175 -0.40 -13.01 -16.00
CA LEU A 175 0.34 -13.72 -14.95
C LEU A 175 -0.27 -15.08 -14.63
N TYR A 176 -1.60 -15.19 -14.63
CA TYR A 176 -2.26 -16.49 -14.49
C TYR A 176 -1.84 -17.45 -15.60
N ALA A 177 -1.97 -17.04 -16.85
CA ALA A 177 -1.66 -17.89 -18.00
C ALA A 177 -0.17 -18.29 -18.05
N ARG A 178 0.72 -17.36 -17.75
CA ARG A 178 2.16 -17.58 -17.91
C ARG A 178 2.78 -18.35 -16.73
N TYR A 179 2.31 -18.11 -15.50
CA TYR A 179 2.96 -18.62 -14.29
C TYR A 179 1.99 -19.31 -13.32
N GLY A 180 0.89 -18.66 -12.98
CA GLY A 180 -0.03 -19.11 -11.93
C GLY A 180 -0.69 -20.43 -12.26
N GLY A 181 -1.38 -20.51 -13.40
CA GLY A 181 -2.05 -21.70 -13.87
C GLY A 181 -1.10 -22.91 -13.98
N PRO A 182 0.03 -22.79 -14.71
CA PRO A 182 1.03 -23.85 -14.79
C PRO A 182 1.60 -24.30 -13.44
N SER A 183 1.71 -23.38 -12.47
CA SER A 183 2.19 -23.74 -11.11
C SER A 183 1.17 -24.56 -10.35
N LEU A 184 -0.12 -24.20 -10.43
CA LEU A 184 -1.20 -24.95 -9.83
C LEU A 184 -1.42 -26.30 -10.51
N GLU A 185 -1.25 -26.37 -11.83
CA GLU A 185 -1.38 -27.62 -12.59
C GLU A 185 -0.33 -28.66 -12.15
N ARG A 186 0.92 -28.24 -11.95
CA ARG A 186 1.99 -29.11 -11.42
C ARG A 186 1.64 -29.72 -10.05
N ARG A 187 0.77 -29.06 -9.27
CA ARG A 187 0.27 -29.55 -7.97
C ARG A 187 -1.10 -30.21 -8.05
N SER A 188 -1.65 -30.41 -9.24
CA SER A 188 -3.01 -30.93 -9.41
C SER A 188 -3.24 -32.32 -8.82
N HIS A 189 -2.18 -33.12 -8.64
CA HIS A 189 -2.25 -34.42 -7.96
C HIS A 189 -2.61 -34.29 -6.47
N LEU A 190 -2.46 -33.10 -5.87
CA LEU A 190 -2.81 -32.81 -4.48
C LEU A 190 -4.22 -32.21 -4.31
N LYS A 191 -5.04 -32.13 -5.37
CA LYS A 191 -6.33 -31.42 -5.36
C LYS A 191 -7.28 -31.83 -4.21
N ASN A 192 -7.20 -33.04 -3.73
CA ASN A 192 -8.02 -33.55 -2.62
C ASN A 192 -7.30 -33.43 -1.27
N ASP A 193 -6.08 -32.89 -1.25
CA ASP A 193 -5.31 -32.66 -0.04
C ASP A 193 -5.71 -31.35 0.62
N VAL A 194 -5.77 -31.35 1.96
CA VAL A 194 -5.99 -30.12 2.76
C VAL A 194 -4.92 -29.07 2.44
N GLU A 195 -3.69 -29.50 2.22
CA GLU A 195 -2.59 -28.60 1.85
C GLU A 195 -2.80 -27.92 0.51
N PHE A 196 -3.33 -28.61 -0.50
CA PHE A 196 -3.62 -27.98 -1.79
C PHE A 196 -4.64 -26.85 -1.69
N ASN A 197 -5.63 -27.02 -0.81
CA ASN A 197 -6.71 -26.06 -0.60
C ASN A 197 -6.33 -24.94 0.38
N ASN A 198 -5.20 -25.04 1.05
CA ASN A 198 -4.71 -24.04 1.99
C ASN A 198 -4.13 -22.84 1.23
N VAL A 199 -4.60 -21.64 1.53
CA VAL A 199 -4.18 -20.40 0.87
C VAL A 199 -2.67 -20.13 1.01
N ILE A 200 -2.07 -20.50 2.14
CA ILE A 200 -0.64 -20.31 2.39
C ILE A 200 0.18 -21.16 1.42
N HIS A 201 -0.17 -22.43 1.27
CA HIS A 201 0.53 -23.33 0.36
C HIS A 201 0.31 -22.96 -1.11
N VAL A 202 -0.86 -22.42 -1.46
CA VAL A 202 -1.13 -21.87 -2.81
C VAL A 202 -0.23 -20.67 -3.06
N ALA A 203 -0.21 -19.70 -2.16
CA ALA A 203 0.61 -18.51 -2.27
C ALA A 203 2.11 -18.88 -2.37
N ASP A 204 2.58 -19.81 -1.53
CA ASP A 204 3.97 -20.26 -1.53
C ASP A 204 4.36 -20.97 -2.82
N THR A 205 3.45 -21.79 -3.35
CA THR A 205 3.65 -22.50 -4.64
C THR A 205 3.84 -21.51 -5.79
N VAL A 206 3.01 -20.49 -5.84
CA VAL A 206 3.03 -19.51 -6.93
C VAL A 206 4.21 -18.55 -6.74
N ARG A 207 4.46 -18.12 -5.51
CA ARG A 207 5.59 -17.27 -5.14
C ARG A 207 6.94 -17.90 -5.52
N TYR A 208 7.06 -19.23 -5.45
CA TYR A 208 8.27 -19.94 -5.87
C TYR A 208 8.70 -19.58 -7.30
N GLN A 209 7.77 -19.17 -8.15
CA GLN A 209 8.11 -18.67 -9.50
C GLN A 209 8.93 -17.37 -9.43
N THR A 210 8.61 -16.46 -8.50
CA THR A 210 9.37 -15.21 -8.34
C THR A 210 10.79 -15.48 -7.86
N ASN A 211 11.00 -16.52 -7.06
CA ASN A 211 12.35 -16.95 -6.66
C ASN A 211 13.24 -17.33 -7.87
N GLN A 212 12.62 -17.83 -8.95
CA GLN A 212 13.36 -18.14 -10.17
C GLN A 212 13.92 -16.87 -10.82
N TRP A 213 13.23 -15.75 -10.69
CA TRP A 213 13.71 -14.47 -11.18
C TRP A 213 14.75 -13.86 -10.26
N ILE A 214 14.52 -13.87 -8.96
CA ILE A 214 15.41 -13.29 -7.95
C ILE A 214 16.79 -13.95 -7.98
N ASN A 215 16.85 -15.28 -8.08
CA ASN A 215 18.11 -16.02 -8.13
C ASN A 215 18.99 -15.67 -9.34
N ARG A 216 18.44 -15.00 -10.35
CA ARG A 216 19.13 -14.58 -11.58
C ARG A 216 19.39 -13.09 -11.65
N ARG A 217 19.01 -12.33 -10.61
CA ARG A 217 18.96 -10.87 -10.65
C ARG A 217 19.89 -10.25 -9.63
N VAL A 218 20.44 -9.12 -10.03
CA VAL A 218 21.21 -8.26 -9.12
C VAL A 218 20.23 -7.44 -8.31
N PHE A 219 20.28 -7.62 -7.01
CA PHE A 219 19.51 -6.85 -6.07
C PHE A 219 20.09 -5.45 -5.93
N GLN A 220 19.29 -4.41 -6.06
CA GLN A 220 19.75 -3.03 -5.96
C GLN A 220 18.73 -2.17 -5.22
N ASP A 221 19.18 -1.55 -4.14
CA ASP A 221 18.39 -0.59 -3.39
C ASP A 221 18.53 0.82 -4.00
N GLY A 222 17.48 1.63 -3.83
CA GLY A 222 17.54 3.07 -4.20
C GLY A 222 17.42 3.36 -5.69
N ILE A 223 16.89 2.44 -6.49
CA ILE A 223 16.67 2.69 -7.92
C ILE A 223 15.47 3.61 -8.11
N GLY A 224 15.73 4.78 -8.68
CA GLY A 224 14.72 5.79 -8.99
C GLY A 224 14.07 5.59 -10.36
N LEU A 225 13.61 4.39 -10.68
CA LEU A 225 12.92 4.11 -11.95
C LEU A 225 11.39 4.19 -11.80
N PRO A 226 10.66 4.60 -12.86
CA PRO A 226 9.23 4.47 -12.91
C PRO A 226 8.80 3.02 -12.67
N LEU A 227 7.67 2.84 -11.99
CA LEU A 227 7.08 1.52 -11.87
C LEU A 227 6.81 0.96 -13.26
N LEU A 228 7.31 -0.22 -13.52
CA LEU A 228 7.13 -0.92 -14.77
C LEU A 228 5.81 -1.70 -14.78
N SER A 229 5.29 -1.97 -15.98
CA SER A 229 4.17 -2.90 -16.16
C SER A 229 4.54 -4.31 -15.66
N ASP A 230 3.54 -5.17 -15.41
CA ASP A 230 3.75 -6.55 -14.99
C ASP A 230 4.65 -7.34 -15.95
N HIS A 231 4.48 -7.10 -17.23
CA HIS A 231 5.27 -7.69 -18.30
C HIS A 231 6.76 -7.31 -18.19
N LEU A 232 7.05 -6.03 -17.98
CA LEU A 232 8.41 -5.53 -17.85
C LEU A 232 9.04 -5.92 -16.51
N LEU A 233 8.27 -5.89 -15.41
CA LEU A 233 8.71 -6.40 -14.11
C LEU A 233 9.15 -7.86 -14.19
N ALA A 234 8.41 -8.70 -14.90
CA ALA A 234 8.76 -10.09 -15.12
C ALA A 234 10.04 -10.28 -15.97
N SER A 235 10.44 -9.29 -16.72
CA SER A 235 11.65 -9.28 -17.56
C SER A 235 12.86 -8.63 -16.91
N MET A 236 12.69 -7.94 -15.77
CA MET A 236 13.79 -7.26 -15.06
C MET A 236 14.85 -8.25 -14.59
N THR A 237 16.10 -7.88 -14.78
CA THR A 237 17.29 -8.60 -14.28
C THR A 237 17.83 -8.00 -12.98
N PHE A 238 17.25 -6.89 -12.53
CA PHE A 238 17.54 -6.16 -11.30
C PHE A 238 16.23 -5.60 -10.75
N GLY A 239 16.21 -5.11 -9.53
CA GLY A 239 15.01 -4.53 -8.91
C GLY A 239 15.21 -4.23 -7.43
N THR A 240 14.25 -3.54 -6.85
CA THR A 240 14.17 -3.30 -5.41
C THR A 240 13.36 -4.40 -4.73
N THR A 241 13.42 -4.45 -3.40
CA THR A 241 12.54 -5.30 -2.59
C THR A 241 11.06 -5.02 -2.90
N SER A 242 10.72 -3.76 -3.14
CA SER A 242 9.36 -3.33 -3.47
C SER A 242 8.89 -3.88 -4.82
N ASP A 243 9.75 -3.92 -5.84
CA ASP A 243 9.41 -4.48 -7.16
C ASP A 243 9.11 -5.98 -7.06
N TYR A 244 9.94 -6.71 -6.32
CA TYR A 244 9.76 -8.15 -6.11
C TYR A 244 8.51 -8.46 -5.28
N SER A 245 8.25 -7.67 -4.23
CA SER A 245 7.04 -7.83 -3.42
C SER A 245 5.78 -7.56 -4.23
N LEU A 246 5.80 -6.52 -5.07
CA LEU A 246 4.70 -6.23 -5.98
C LEU A 246 4.46 -7.38 -6.96
N MET A 247 5.52 -7.85 -7.61
CA MET A 247 5.39 -8.94 -8.59
C MET A 247 4.86 -10.22 -7.96
N ALA A 248 5.36 -10.57 -6.77
CA ALA A 248 4.86 -11.73 -6.02
C ALA A 248 3.38 -11.56 -5.63
N ALA A 249 2.98 -10.36 -5.18
CA ALA A 249 1.59 -10.07 -4.83
C ALA A 249 0.65 -10.18 -6.03
N LEU A 250 1.04 -9.61 -7.18
CA LEU A 250 0.26 -9.71 -8.42
C LEU A 250 0.10 -11.18 -8.84
N LEU A 251 1.19 -11.96 -8.77
CA LEU A 251 1.17 -13.37 -9.14
C LEU A 251 0.27 -14.19 -8.21
N ILE A 252 0.36 -13.99 -6.89
CA ILE A 252 -0.49 -14.65 -5.88
C ILE A 252 -1.96 -14.27 -6.11
N ARG A 253 -2.26 -13.00 -6.35
CA ARG A 253 -3.64 -12.55 -6.61
C ARG A 253 -4.17 -13.06 -7.95
N SER A 254 -3.31 -13.27 -8.95
CA SER A 254 -3.74 -13.79 -10.25
C SER A 254 -4.36 -15.19 -10.17
N VAL A 255 -3.97 -16.00 -9.18
CA VAL A 255 -4.54 -17.32 -8.92
C VAL A 255 -5.72 -17.31 -7.93
N GLY A 256 -6.23 -16.13 -7.58
CA GLY A 256 -7.37 -16.00 -6.67
C GLY A 256 -7.01 -16.23 -5.20
N ALA A 257 -5.76 -16.04 -4.81
CA ALA A 257 -5.38 -16.05 -3.40
C ALA A 257 -5.40 -14.61 -2.83
N PRO A 258 -6.03 -14.41 -1.64
CA PRO A 258 -6.16 -13.09 -1.02
C PRO A 258 -4.81 -12.60 -0.50
N VAL A 259 -4.32 -11.51 -1.07
CA VAL A 259 -3.02 -10.92 -0.73
C VAL A 259 -3.09 -9.39 -0.79
N LEU A 260 -2.41 -8.75 0.17
CA LEU A 260 -2.13 -7.32 0.21
C LEU A 260 -0.64 -7.07 0.46
N LEU A 261 -0.28 -5.80 0.44
CA LEU A 261 1.05 -5.32 0.79
C LEU A 261 0.96 -4.47 2.06
N ASP A 262 1.83 -4.75 3.02
CA ASP A 262 2.08 -3.85 4.13
C ASP A 262 3.43 -3.16 3.92
N GLU A 263 3.57 -1.93 4.44
CA GLU A 263 4.79 -1.15 4.28
C GLU A 263 5.11 -0.35 5.55
N THR A 264 6.40 -0.11 5.79
CA THR A 264 6.86 0.90 6.74
C THR A 264 7.48 2.07 5.99
N PRO A 265 7.15 3.33 6.37
CA PRO A 265 7.73 4.50 5.72
C PRO A 265 9.22 4.70 6.02
N VAL A 266 9.70 4.07 7.09
CA VAL A 266 11.11 4.07 7.49
C VAL A 266 11.46 2.65 7.93
N GLY A 267 12.45 2.07 7.29
CA GLY A 267 12.93 0.73 7.61
C GLY A 267 13.57 0.62 8.99
N PRO A 268 13.75 -0.61 9.52
CA PRO A 268 14.26 -0.86 10.87
C PRO A 268 15.66 -0.26 11.14
N ARG A 269 16.41 -0.02 10.08
CA ARG A 269 17.77 0.56 10.12
C ARG A 269 17.77 2.06 9.82
N TYR A 270 16.61 2.73 9.92
CA TYR A 270 16.42 4.12 9.51
C TYR A 270 16.76 4.38 8.03
N ASP A 271 16.49 3.38 7.21
CA ASP A 271 16.73 3.37 5.77
C ASP A 271 15.42 3.53 4.97
N ALA A 272 15.46 3.13 3.70
CA ALA A 272 14.35 3.27 2.78
C ALA A 272 13.07 2.56 3.24
N PRO A 273 11.90 3.01 2.76
CA PRO A 273 10.64 2.30 2.96
C PRO A 273 10.74 0.84 2.54
N THR A 274 10.16 -0.05 3.33
CA THR A 274 10.18 -1.48 3.07
C THR A 274 8.75 -2.00 2.94
N ARG A 275 8.51 -2.89 1.96
CA ARG A 275 7.23 -3.57 1.73
C ARG A 275 7.36 -5.07 1.87
N TRP A 276 6.27 -5.70 2.29
CA TRP A 276 6.17 -7.15 2.38
C TRP A 276 4.76 -7.63 2.07
N LEU A 277 4.66 -8.93 1.81
CA LEU A 277 3.42 -9.62 1.47
C LEU A 277 2.62 -9.99 2.71
N VAL A 278 1.31 -9.84 2.63
CA VAL A 278 0.38 -10.31 3.65
C VAL A 278 -0.70 -11.15 2.97
N VAL A 279 -0.84 -12.39 3.39
CA VAL A 279 -1.86 -13.32 2.90
C VAL A 279 -2.91 -13.53 3.99
N LEU A 280 -4.19 -13.43 3.66
CA LEU A 280 -5.27 -13.66 4.60
C LEU A 280 -5.54 -15.17 4.71
N SER A 281 -5.33 -15.74 5.91
CA SER A 281 -5.56 -17.16 6.17
C SER A 281 -7.04 -17.49 6.42
N GLU A 282 -7.37 -18.78 6.38
CA GLU A 282 -8.71 -19.29 6.71
C GLU A 282 -9.15 -18.97 8.15
N GLN A 283 -8.22 -18.75 9.05
CA GLN A 283 -8.46 -18.33 10.43
C GLN A 283 -8.67 -16.81 10.57
N GLY A 284 -8.68 -16.06 9.47
CA GLY A 284 -8.78 -14.60 9.46
C GLY A 284 -7.49 -13.88 9.83
N ASN A 285 -6.41 -14.62 10.12
CA ASN A 285 -5.10 -14.05 10.44
C ASN A 285 -4.35 -13.68 9.17
N ALA A 286 -3.85 -12.45 9.11
CA ALA A 286 -2.90 -12.06 8.08
C ALA A 286 -1.55 -12.72 8.36
N LEU A 287 -1.02 -13.41 7.39
CA LEU A 287 0.28 -14.06 7.45
C LEU A 287 1.28 -13.25 6.64
N VAL A 288 2.45 -13.04 7.23
CA VAL A 288 3.51 -12.24 6.64
C VAL A 288 4.50 -13.15 5.92
N SER A 289 4.88 -12.76 4.72
CA SER A 289 5.97 -13.38 3.98
C SER A 289 7.09 -12.36 3.79
N ASP A 290 8.30 -12.75 4.12
CA ASP A 290 9.48 -11.93 3.93
C ASP A 290 9.79 -11.72 2.44
N TRP A 291 10.45 -10.61 2.14
CA TRP A 291 10.86 -10.22 0.80
C TRP A 291 12.00 -11.08 0.25
N ASP A 292 12.89 -11.58 1.09
CA ASP A 292 14.03 -12.40 0.68
C ASP A 292 13.63 -13.83 0.28
N PHE A 293 12.35 -14.19 0.50
CA PHE A 293 11.75 -15.46 0.15
C PHE A 293 12.42 -16.69 0.82
N THR A 294 13.27 -16.46 1.79
CA THR A 294 13.87 -17.50 2.62
C THR A 294 12.99 -17.86 3.80
N THR A 295 12.19 -16.90 4.26
CA THR A 295 11.26 -17.08 5.37
C THR A 295 9.93 -17.66 4.86
N ARG A 296 9.40 -18.62 5.57
CA ARG A 296 8.10 -19.23 5.24
C ARG A 296 6.98 -18.25 5.58
N ILE A 297 5.90 -18.29 4.77
CA ILE A 297 4.68 -17.57 5.11
C ILE A 297 4.24 -17.97 6.52
N GLY A 298 4.02 -16.99 7.38
CA GLY A 298 3.61 -17.21 8.78
C GLY A 298 4.69 -16.94 9.82
N ASP A 299 5.93 -16.71 9.44
CA ASP A 299 6.99 -16.30 10.35
C ASP A 299 6.86 -14.79 10.65
N ASN A 300 6.68 -14.45 11.92
CA ASN A 300 6.49 -13.06 12.37
C ASN A 300 7.85 -12.36 12.60
N PHE A 301 8.60 -12.11 11.54
CA PHE A 301 9.94 -11.50 11.68
C PHE A 301 9.89 -10.03 12.15
N LEU A 302 8.81 -9.30 11.85
CA LEU A 302 8.68 -7.88 12.20
C LEU A 302 8.36 -7.60 13.68
N LEU A 303 7.82 -8.56 14.43
CA LEU A 303 7.50 -8.37 15.85
C LEU A 303 8.71 -8.02 16.73
N HIS A 304 9.93 -8.21 16.22
CA HIS A 304 11.18 -7.89 16.89
C HIS A 304 11.90 -6.68 16.29
N GLU A 305 11.37 -6.14 15.19
CA GLU A 305 11.96 -5.01 14.49
C GLU A 305 11.44 -3.68 15.03
N ARG A 306 12.21 -2.63 14.80
CA ARG A 306 11.85 -1.25 15.14
C ARG A 306 11.24 -0.58 13.93
N GLY A 307 10.26 0.26 14.15
CA GLY A 307 9.69 1.06 13.08
C GLY A 307 8.74 2.11 13.64
N PRO A 308 8.63 3.27 12.98
CA PRO A 308 7.75 4.33 13.46
C PRO A 308 6.28 4.00 13.24
N LYS A 309 5.97 3.36 12.12
CA LYS A 309 4.61 3.03 11.66
C LYS A 309 4.64 1.86 10.68
N VAL A 310 3.53 1.14 10.61
CA VAL A 310 3.25 0.16 9.56
C VAL A 310 1.89 0.46 8.97
N TYR A 311 1.81 0.49 7.64
CA TYR A 311 0.58 0.74 6.90
C TYR A 311 0.28 -0.41 5.94
N ARG A 312 -0.98 -0.82 5.90
CA ARG A 312 -1.50 -1.70 4.86
C ARG A 312 -1.93 -0.88 3.66
N ILE A 313 -1.49 -1.26 2.48
CA ILE A 313 -1.96 -0.69 1.22
C ILE A 313 -3.32 -1.31 0.93
N THR A 314 -4.38 -0.51 1.05
CA THR A 314 -5.76 -0.90 0.77
C THR A 314 -6.20 -0.34 -0.59
N TYR A 315 -7.33 -0.82 -1.11
CA TYR A 315 -8.00 -0.13 -2.22
C TYR A 315 -8.96 0.94 -1.69
N SER A 316 -9.59 0.67 -0.56
CA SER A 316 -10.52 1.60 0.06
C SER A 316 -9.84 2.86 0.59
N ILE A 317 -10.55 3.99 0.48
CA ILE A 317 -10.14 5.28 1.02
C ILE A 317 -10.24 5.29 2.54
N ASN A 318 -9.14 5.62 3.21
CA ASN A 318 -9.12 5.87 4.66
C ASN A 318 -9.82 7.20 4.97
N LYS A 319 -10.92 7.12 5.72
CA LYS A 319 -11.77 8.29 6.03
C LYS A 319 -11.08 9.34 6.90
N GLU A 320 -10.12 8.97 7.74
CA GLU A 320 -9.34 9.95 8.52
C GLU A 320 -8.38 10.73 7.63
N ARG A 321 -7.70 10.04 6.69
CA ARG A 321 -6.81 10.65 5.70
C ARG A 321 -7.59 11.54 4.70
N GLU A 322 -8.74 11.08 4.23
CA GLU A 322 -9.64 11.89 3.41
C GLU A 322 -10.07 13.17 4.14
N LYS A 323 -10.45 13.05 5.42
CA LYS A 323 -10.82 14.21 6.24
C LYS A 323 -9.65 15.16 6.47
N TYR A 324 -8.45 14.62 6.69
CA TYR A 324 -7.23 15.39 6.80
C TYR A 324 -6.98 16.19 5.51
N MET A 325 -6.94 15.54 4.36
CA MET A 325 -6.70 16.18 3.05
C MET A 325 -7.71 17.29 2.73
N ARG A 326 -8.96 17.14 3.20
CA ARG A 326 -10.00 18.17 3.02
C ARG A 326 -9.84 19.35 3.97
N LYS A 327 -9.32 19.15 5.19
CA LYS A 327 -9.37 20.15 6.28
C LYS A 327 -8.03 20.78 6.64
N ALA A 328 -6.92 20.10 6.38
CA ALA A 328 -5.59 20.61 6.68
C ALA A 328 -5.26 21.82 5.78
N LYS A 329 -4.62 22.83 6.35
CA LYS A 329 -4.09 23.99 5.61
C LYS A 329 -2.79 23.63 4.91
N TYR A 330 -1.90 22.92 5.58
CA TYR A 330 -0.75 22.28 4.96
C TYR A 330 -1.11 20.84 4.67
N LYS A 331 -0.95 20.42 3.42
CA LYS A 331 -1.31 19.07 2.96
C LYS A 331 -0.04 18.30 2.63
N TYR A 332 0.50 17.58 3.63
CA TYR A 332 1.52 16.60 3.34
C TYR A 332 0.89 15.47 2.49
N PRO A 333 1.58 14.98 1.43
CA PRO A 333 0.99 14.07 0.45
C PRO A 333 0.87 12.63 0.99
N PHE A 334 0.09 12.45 2.06
CA PHE A 334 -0.24 11.12 2.54
C PHE A 334 -1.17 10.41 1.55
N GLU A 335 -0.81 9.19 1.19
CA GLU A 335 -1.67 8.33 0.41
C GLU A 335 -3.00 8.07 1.12
N LEU A 336 -4.12 8.19 0.39
CA LEU A 336 -5.46 8.06 0.97
C LEU A 336 -5.82 6.61 1.30
N ASN A 337 -5.19 5.66 0.66
CA ASN A 337 -5.45 4.23 0.74
C ASN A 337 -4.46 3.50 1.68
N ARG A 338 -4.23 4.05 2.87
CA ARG A 338 -3.36 3.46 3.89
C ARG A 338 -4.13 3.23 5.18
N GLN A 339 -4.17 1.99 5.64
CA GLN A 339 -4.70 1.60 6.94
C GLN A 339 -3.54 1.40 7.92
N ASP A 340 -3.62 1.99 9.10
CA ASP A 340 -2.62 1.81 10.16
C ASP A 340 -2.70 0.38 10.71
N MET A 341 -1.58 -0.32 10.66
CA MET A 341 -1.39 -1.68 11.18
C MET A 341 -0.28 -1.75 12.23
N SER A 342 0.19 -0.61 12.71
CA SER A 342 1.36 -0.52 13.58
C SER A 342 1.25 -1.41 14.81
N SER A 343 0.12 -1.38 15.50
CA SER A 343 -0.11 -2.19 16.72
C SER A 343 -0.17 -3.71 16.44
N HIS A 344 -0.33 -4.11 15.17
CA HIS A 344 -0.29 -5.53 14.77
C HIS A 344 1.14 -6.07 14.67
N TYR A 345 2.11 -5.19 14.35
CA TYR A 345 3.50 -5.57 14.07
C TYR A 345 4.49 -5.10 15.12
N LEU A 346 4.20 -3.98 15.81
CA LEU A 346 5.14 -3.26 16.66
C LEU A 346 4.62 -3.13 18.08
N LEU A 347 5.53 -2.97 19.02
CA LEU A 347 5.16 -2.40 20.31
C LEU A 347 4.86 -0.92 20.10
N THR A 348 3.64 -0.49 20.39
CA THR A 348 3.18 0.88 20.14
C THR A 348 2.75 1.60 21.41
N SER A 349 2.68 2.93 21.32
CA SER A 349 2.06 3.81 22.32
C SER A 349 1.30 4.94 21.65
N ASP A 350 0.18 5.32 22.25
CA ASP A 350 -0.47 6.60 21.95
C ASP A 350 0.32 7.72 22.62
N LEU A 351 0.59 8.78 21.86
CA LEU A 351 1.32 9.94 22.33
C LEU A 351 0.39 11.13 22.55
N SER A 352 0.59 11.83 23.65
CA SER A 352 -0.09 13.10 23.99
C SER A 352 0.94 14.09 24.52
N LEU A 353 1.67 14.74 23.61
CA LEU A 353 2.84 15.56 23.87
C LEU A 353 2.46 17.01 24.13
N PRO A 354 2.84 17.61 25.27
CA PRO A 354 2.62 19.03 25.51
C PRO A 354 3.46 19.86 24.55
N ILE A 355 2.85 20.83 23.88
CA ILE A 355 3.54 21.78 22.99
C ILE A 355 3.61 23.13 23.71
N GLU A 356 4.80 23.71 23.78
CA GLU A 356 5.02 24.99 24.44
C GLU A 356 4.15 26.10 23.87
N GLY A 357 3.72 27.02 24.75
CA GLY A 357 2.86 28.13 24.37
C GLY A 357 3.49 29.09 23.37
N SER A 358 4.82 29.23 23.40
CA SER A 358 5.63 29.99 22.43
C SER A 358 5.47 29.43 21.02
N ALA A 359 5.69 28.14 20.84
CA ALA A 359 5.56 27.43 19.56
C ALA A 359 4.10 27.43 19.07
N ARG A 360 3.13 27.14 19.96
CA ARG A 360 1.70 27.08 19.59
C ARG A 360 1.15 28.37 18.99
N ARG A 361 1.61 29.53 19.48
CA ARG A 361 1.12 30.84 19.01
C ARG A 361 1.40 31.11 17.53
N HIS A 362 2.42 30.46 16.98
CA HIS A 362 2.81 30.63 15.58
C HIS A 362 2.12 29.65 14.65
N LEU A 363 1.50 28.58 15.16
CA LEU A 363 0.84 27.58 14.34
C LEU A 363 -0.44 28.12 13.68
N LYS A 364 -0.61 27.80 12.42
CA LYS A 364 -1.76 28.19 11.59
C LYS A 364 -2.72 27.05 11.28
N ASP A 365 -2.38 25.82 11.70
CA ASP A 365 -3.22 24.63 11.56
C ASP A 365 -3.35 23.90 12.90
N LYS A 366 -4.43 23.16 13.05
CA LYS A 366 -4.63 22.22 14.16
C LYS A 366 -4.01 20.84 13.90
N TYR A 367 -3.68 20.55 12.64
CA TYR A 367 -2.94 19.35 12.28
C TYR A 367 -1.47 19.58 12.57
N VAL A 368 -0.85 18.56 13.14
CA VAL A 368 0.57 18.48 13.45
C VAL A 368 1.11 17.16 12.90
N TYR A 369 2.41 17.10 12.71
CA TYR A 369 3.07 15.98 12.04
C TYR A 369 4.11 15.39 12.96
N ILE A 370 4.26 14.06 12.92
CA ILE A 370 5.35 13.38 13.61
C ILE A 370 6.30 12.82 12.55
N ALA A 371 7.58 13.07 12.76
CA ALA A 371 8.64 12.59 11.88
C ALA A 371 9.60 11.70 12.66
N SER A 372 10.06 10.65 12.01
CA SER A 372 11.13 9.76 12.49
C SER A 372 12.45 10.12 11.85
N ALA A 373 13.54 9.87 12.55
CA ALA A 373 14.87 9.99 12.00
C ALA A 373 15.09 9.03 10.81
N VAL A 374 15.83 9.47 9.81
CA VAL A 374 16.28 8.66 8.67
C VAL A 374 17.77 8.90 8.40
N ARG A 375 18.42 7.96 7.71
CA ARG A 375 19.83 8.10 7.29
C ARG A 375 19.91 8.87 5.98
N ASP A 376 19.55 10.12 6.02
CA ASP A 376 19.70 11.05 4.92
C ASP A 376 20.31 12.34 5.48
N ASP A 377 21.56 12.63 5.12
CA ASP A 377 22.28 13.81 5.61
C ASP A 377 21.64 15.12 5.14
N SER A 378 20.91 15.09 4.03
CA SER A 378 20.23 16.27 3.46
C SER A 378 18.89 16.54 4.13
N ASN A 379 18.18 15.50 4.58
CA ASN A 379 16.90 15.58 5.26
C ASN A 379 16.76 14.44 6.28
N PRO A 380 17.27 14.63 7.50
CA PRO A 380 17.31 13.56 8.49
C PRO A 380 15.95 13.19 9.10
N TRP A 381 14.86 13.79 8.64
CA TRP A 381 13.52 13.59 9.19
C TRP A 381 12.50 13.23 8.12
N GLN A 382 11.92 12.04 8.25
CA GLN A 382 10.81 11.58 7.42
C GLN A 382 9.49 11.71 8.20
N ILE A 383 8.54 12.48 7.67
CA ILE A 383 7.19 12.52 8.23
C ILE A 383 6.54 11.16 8.03
N VAL A 384 6.06 10.58 9.15
CA VAL A 384 5.50 9.23 9.16
C VAL A 384 4.00 9.21 9.46
N ASP A 385 3.48 10.24 10.16
CA ASP A 385 2.05 10.33 10.44
C ASP A 385 1.63 11.78 10.76
N PHE A 386 0.34 12.01 10.86
CA PHE A 386 -0.26 13.27 11.32
C PHE A 386 -1.13 13.06 12.55
N GLY A 387 -1.20 14.08 13.37
CA GLY A 387 -2.06 14.13 14.54
C GLY A 387 -2.83 15.43 14.63
N GLN A 388 -3.45 15.67 15.78
CA GLN A 388 -4.17 16.90 16.04
C GLN A 388 -3.68 17.56 17.33
N LEU A 389 -3.51 18.87 17.25
CA LEU A 389 -3.27 19.70 18.41
C LEU A 389 -4.63 19.95 19.09
N LYS A 390 -4.80 19.41 20.30
CA LYS A 390 -5.98 19.58 21.15
C LYS A 390 -5.56 19.94 22.57
N GLN A 391 -6.16 20.96 23.15
CA GLN A 391 -5.88 21.40 24.51
C GLN A 391 -4.37 21.60 24.78
N GLY A 392 -3.63 22.10 23.79
CA GLY A 392 -2.20 22.35 23.91
C GLY A 392 -1.30 21.11 23.79
N LYS A 393 -1.85 19.95 23.43
CA LYS A 393 -1.12 18.71 23.24
C LYS A 393 -1.23 18.20 21.82
N ALA A 394 -0.12 17.75 21.26
CA ALA A 394 -0.06 17.02 20.02
C ALA A 394 -0.39 15.54 20.28
N ASN A 395 -1.38 15.01 19.58
CA ASN A 395 -1.88 13.65 19.81
C ASN A 395 -1.66 12.79 18.58
N PHE A 396 -1.00 11.64 18.75
CA PHE A 396 -0.72 10.63 17.74
C PHE A 396 -1.10 9.25 18.29
N ARG A 397 -1.50 8.33 17.43
CA ARG A 397 -1.89 6.97 17.82
C ARG A 397 -0.87 5.95 17.37
N ASP A 398 -0.80 4.83 18.07
CA ASP A 398 -0.05 3.64 17.69
C ASP A 398 1.38 3.93 17.18
N MET A 399 2.10 4.84 17.86
CA MET A 399 3.48 5.15 17.51
C MET A 399 4.42 4.03 17.95
N GLY A 400 5.29 3.59 17.06
CA GLY A 400 6.26 2.53 17.35
C GLY A 400 7.27 2.95 18.41
N ARG A 401 7.59 2.02 19.31
CA ARG A 401 8.57 2.22 20.38
C ARG A 401 9.99 2.00 19.89
N GLU A 402 10.98 2.42 20.67
CA GLU A 402 12.42 2.35 20.35
C GLU A 402 12.81 3.19 19.12
N VAL A 403 12.11 4.30 18.87
CA VAL A 403 12.28 5.17 17.72
C VAL A 403 12.50 6.61 18.16
N LEU A 404 13.36 7.32 17.45
CA LEU A 404 13.63 8.75 17.62
C LEU A 404 12.66 9.59 16.78
N TYR A 405 11.96 10.53 17.40
CA TYR A 405 10.93 11.36 16.81
C TYR A 405 11.15 12.85 17.03
N ILE A 406 10.54 13.66 16.14
CA ILE A 406 10.20 15.07 16.38
C ILE A 406 8.75 15.34 16.04
N VAL A 407 8.19 16.41 16.60
CA VAL A 407 6.89 16.95 16.18
C VAL A 407 7.08 18.22 15.36
N MET A 408 6.34 18.33 14.28
CA MET A 408 6.33 19.48 13.37
C MET A 408 4.94 20.09 13.28
N GLY A 409 4.87 21.39 13.03
CA GLY A 409 3.62 22.12 12.84
C GLY A 409 3.72 23.14 11.70
N TYR A 410 2.60 23.55 11.13
CA TYR A 410 2.54 24.52 10.03
C TYR A 410 2.43 25.96 10.59
N ASP A 411 3.39 26.83 10.25
CA ASP A 411 3.45 28.23 10.71
C ASP A 411 2.81 29.24 9.74
N GLY A 412 2.35 28.76 8.57
CA GLY A 412 1.80 29.57 7.49
C GLY A 412 2.75 29.77 6.30
N LYS A 413 4.02 29.40 6.45
CA LYS A 413 5.03 29.42 5.39
C LYS A 413 5.55 28.01 5.07
N GLY A 414 5.70 27.17 6.11
CA GLY A 414 6.21 25.82 5.98
C GLY A 414 6.03 25.02 7.26
N LEU A 415 6.57 23.81 7.27
CA LEU A 415 6.64 23.00 8.48
C LEU A 415 7.82 23.45 9.31
N VAL A 416 7.57 23.66 10.60
CA VAL A 416 8.57 24.00 11.61
C VAL A 416 8.56 22.98 12.73
N GLN A 417 9.70 22.66 13.28
CA GLN A 417 9.82 21.81 14.45
C GLN A 417 9.21 22.51 15.67
N ILE A 418 8.40 21.79 16.46
CA ILE A 418 7.67 22.31 17.63
C ILE A 418 7.87 21.49 18.90
N SER A 419 8.71 20.46 18.85
CA SER A 419 9.20 19.73 20.02
C SER A 419 10.70 19.55 19.93
N ASP A 420 11.36 19.36 21.05
CA ASP A 420 12.70 18.76 21.04
C ASP A 420 12.62 17.33 20.50
N PRO A 421 13.72 16.80 19.92
CA PRO A 421 13.80 15.39 19.58
C PRO A 421 13.60 14.53 20.82
N PHE A 422 12.91 13.40 20.66
CA PHE A 422 12.66 12.49 21.77
C PHE A 422 12.68 11.03 21.32
N ILE A 423 13.08 10.17 22.23
CA ILE A 423 13.02 8.72 22.06
C ILE A 423 11.78 8.20 22.78
N LEU A 424 10.98 7.40 22.11
CA LEU A 424 9.90 6.64 22.72
C LEU A 424 10.45 5.26 23.09
N HIS A 425 10.73 5.05 24.36
CA HIS A 425 11.36 3.82 24.86
C HIS A 425 10.44 2.59 24.84
N LYS A 426 11.04 1.41 25.02
CA LYS A 426 10.35 0.12 25.04
C LYS A 426 9.24 0.03 26.08
N ASP A 427 9.37 0.69 27.21
CA ASP A 427 8.35 0.76 28.27
C ASP A 427 7.26 1.81 28.02
N GLY A 428 7.38 2.60 26.94
CA GLY A 428 6.47 3.68 26.59
C GLY A 428 6.84 5.03 27.23
N SER A 429 7.94 5.11 27.97
CA SER A 429 8.48 6.38 28.50
C SER A 429 9.07 7.23 27.38
N ILE A 430 9.11 8.55 27.59
CA ILE A 430 9.64 9.52 26.64
C ILE A 430 10.88 10.18 27.24
N GLU A 431 11.98 10.13 26.49
CA GLU A 431 13.22 10.83 26.82
C GLU A 431 13.49 11.91 25.76
N TYR A 432 13.53 13.18 26.18
CA TYR A 432 13.92 14.27 25.30
C TYR A 432 15.43 14.34 25.17
N VAL A 433 15.89 14.48 23.93
CA VAL A 433 17.33 14.47 23.58
C VAL A 433 17.78 15.90 23.35
N SER A 434 18.79 16.36 24.10
CA SER A 434 19.37 17.70 23.89
C SER A 434 20.19 17.76 22.61
N ALA A 435 20.34 18.98 22.04
CA ALA A 435 21.16 19.21 20.84
C ALA A 435 22.61 18.74 21.02
N ASP A 436 23.17 18.87 22.23
CA ASP A 436 24.52 18.41 22.58
C ASP A 436 24.63 16.87 22.53
N THR A 437 23.55 16.17 22.83
CA THR A 437 23.49 14.70 22.77
C THR A 437 23.40 14.19 21.33
N ILE A 438 22.70 14.91 20.44
CA ILE A 438 22.59 14.54 19.02
C ILE A 438 23.94 14.59 18.31
N SER A 439 24.78 15.57 18.61
CA SER A 439 26.13 15.69 18.05
C SER A 439 27.07 14.56 18.50
N SER A 440 26.76 13.88 19.62
CA SER A 440 27.52 12.74 20.17
C SER A 440 26.90 11.37 19.87
N LEU A 441 25.62 11.31 19.47
CA LEU A 441 24.97 10.13 18.94
C LEU A 441 25.39 9.95 17.49
N SER A 442 26.63 9.47 17.27
CA SER A 442 26.88 8.83 15.99
C SER A 442 25.88 7.69 15.86
N LEU A 443 25.14 7.65 14.77
CA LEU A 443 24.21 6.55 14.42
C LEU A 443 24.85 5.15 14.58
N ASP A 444 26.19 5.09 14.65
CA ASP A 444 26.97 3.88 14.91
C ASP A 444 26.87 3.31 16.32
N LYS A 445 26.56 4.10 17.34
CA LYS A 445 26.29 3.58 18.70
C LYS A 445 24.98 2.78 18.79
N TRP A 446 24.05 3.06 17.91
CA TRP A 446 22.79 2.32 17.82
C TRP A 446 22.94 0.99 17.08
N LYS A 447 24.00 0.82 16.27
CA LYS A 447 24.31 -0.46 15.61
C LYS A 447 24.74 -1.56 16.58
N ASN A 448 25.35 -1.22 17.69
CA ASN A 448 26.00 -2.19 18.58
C ASN A 448 25.10 -2.66 19.75
N ASN A 449 23.91 -2.11 19.94
CA ASN A 449 22.95 -2.53 20.97
C ASN A 449 21.76 -3.33 20.40
N ALA A 450 21.85 -3.79 19.15
CA ALA A 450 20.81 -4.54 18.44
C ALA A 450 21.32 -5.95 18.02
N LEU A 451 22.08 -6.61 18.90
CA LEU A 451 22.36 -8.05 18.84
C LEU A 451 21.74 -8.73 20.05
#